data_0fe18847b186708145071b37e39c7dc3
#
_entry.id   0fe18847b186708145071b37e39c7dc3
#
_cell.length_a   1.000
_cell.length_b   1.000
_cell.length_c   1.000
_cell.angle_alpha   90.00
_cell.angle_beta   90.00
_cell.angle_gamma   90.00
#
_symmetry.space_group_name_H-M   'P 1'
#
loop_
_entity.id
_entity.type
_entity.pdbx_description
1 polymer ?
#
loop_
_entity_poly.entity_id
_entity_poly.type
_entity_poly.pdbx_seq_one_letter_code
_entity_poly.pdbx_strand_id
1 'polypeptide(L)'
;LPQCSRTGKYSRQLRSPWTDAWESGEGPEPLPMPLQSLVSEAPLAKVTKLAEGGHQGARQLATSFVGQGVGLIDSIQDTRTVVREFIEDYLSAVERVSATINE
;
A
#
# COMPACT_ATOMS: atom_id res chain seq x y z
N LEU A 1 0.34 4.18 6.01
CA LEU A 1 -0.54 4.95 6.87
C LEU A 1 -2.01 4.65 6.52
N PRO A 2 -2.91 4.47 7.50
CA PRO A 2 -4.35 4.42 7.23
C PRO A 2 -4.85 5.82 6.89
N GLN A 3 -5.43 6.00 5.70
CA GLN A 3 -5.90 7.30 5.21
C GLN A 3 -7.25 7.23 4.51
N CYS A 4 -8.03 8.31 4.60
CA CYS A 4 -9.30 8.51 3.89
C CYS A 4 -9.13 9.27 2.55
N SER A 5 -7.93 9.74 2.23
CA SER A 5 -7.66 10.71 1.15
C SER A 5 -8.10 10.27 -0.25
N ARG A 6 -8.30 9.00 -0.48
CA ARG A 6 -8.64 8.46 -1.80
C ARG A 6 -10.12 8.10 -1.96
N THR A 7 -10.70 7.42 -0.99
CA THR A 7 -12.07 6.88 -1.10
C THR A 7 -13.04 7.43 -0.07
N GLY A 8 -12.56 8.19 0.92
CA GLY A 8 -13.35 8.59 2.08
C GLY A 8 -13.49 7.49 3.13
N LYS A 9 -12.91 6.31 2.89
CA LYS A 9 -12.81 5.19 3.83
C LYS A 9 -11.35 4.94 4.17
N TYR A 10 -11.07 4.59 5.43
CA TYR A 10 -9.72 4.27 5.85
C TYR A 10 -9.14 3.12 5.03
N SER A 11 -8.01 3.36 4.43
CA SER A 11 -7.25 2.40 3.64
C SER A 11 -5.75 2.58 3.88
N ARG A 12 -4.99 1.51 3.82
CA ARG A 12 -3.54 1.57 3.94
C ARG A 12 -2.94 1.96 2.59
N GLN A 13 -2.15 3.02 2.59
CA GLN A 13 -1.48 3.53 1.39
C GLN A 13 0.02 3.71 1.66
N LEU A 14 0.83 3.60 0.61
CA LEU A 14 2.22 4.05 0.66
C LEU A 14 2.27 5.55 0.91
N ARG A 15 3.21 5.95 1.75
CA ARG A 15 3.41 7.37 2.06
C ARG A 15 3.95 8.10 0.84
N SER A 16 3.40 9.26 0.55
CA SER A 16 3.81 10.15 -0.53
C SER A 16 3.43 11.60 -0.17
N PRO A 17 3.94 12.60 -0.87
CA PRO A 17 3.48 13.98 -0.68
C PRO A 17 1.97 14.17 -0.84
N TRP A 18 1.30 13.33 -1.62
CA TRP A 18 -0.16 13.29 -1.68
C TRP A 18 -0.78 12.94 -0.33
N THR A 19 -0.32 11.85 0.27
CA THR A 19 -0.84 11.42 1.58
C THR A 19 -0.48 12.41 2.68
N ASP A 20 0.72 12.99 2.64
CA ASP A 20 1.18 13.99 3.61
C ASP A 20 0.34 15.28 3.53
N ALA A 21 0.00 15.74 2.33
CA ALA A 21 -0.85 16.92 2.15
C ALA A 21 -2.25 16.75 2.77
N TRP A 22 -2.84 15.55 2.67
CA TRP A 22 -4.13 15.27 3.30
C TRP A 22 -4.05 15.09 4.83
N GLU A 23 -2.89 14.72 5.35
CA GLU A 23 -2.65 14.58 6.80
C GLU A 23 -2.24 15.88 7.48
N SER A 24 -1.77 16.87 6.73
CA SER A 24 -1.25 18.13 7.29
C SER A 24 -2.29 18.93 8.08
N GLY A 25 -3.58 18.73 7.79
CA GLY A 25 -4.67 19.54 8.35
C GLY A 25 -4.77 20.95 7.78
N GLU A 26 -3.90 21.30 6.83
CA GLU A 26 -3.92 22.62 6.17
C GLU A 26 -4.91 22.67 4.99
N GLY A 27 -5.33 21.50 4.51
CA GLY A 27 -6.28 21.33 3.43
C GLY A 27 -7.72 21.06 3.89
N PRO A 28 -8.64 20.86 2.95
CA PRO A 28 -9.99 20.43 3.30
C PRO A 28 -9.99 19.01 3.89
N GLU A 29 -10.92 18.75 4.80
CA GLU A 29 -11.12 17.39 5.29
C GLU A 29 -11.61 16.45 4.17
N PRO A 30 -11.19 15.16 4.20
CA PRO A 30 -11.69 14.19 3.25
C PRO A 30 -13.21 14.04 3.34
N LEU A 31 -13.87 14.00 2.19
CA LEU A 31 -15.30 13.73 2.12
C LEU A 31 -15.61 12.27 2.48
N PRO A 32 -16.81 11.98 3.00
CA PRO A 32 -17.22 10.60 3.25
C PRO A 32 -17.33 9.81 1.94
N MET A 33 -17.16 8.50 2.04
CA MET A 33 -17.37 7.58 0.91
C MET A 33 -18.85 7.63 0.44
N PRO A 34 -19.14 7.67 -0.87
CA PRO A 34 -18.22 7.57 -2.01
C PRO A 34 -17.72 8.92 -2.56
N LEU A 35 -18.07 10.04 -1.94
CA LEU A 35 -17.85 11.37 -2.49
C LEU A 35 -16.37 11.72 -2.67
N GLN A 36 -15.51 11.27 -1.77
CA GLN A 36 -14.07 11.51 -1.86
C GLN A 36 -13.47 10.97 -3.16
N SER A 37 -13.95 9.84 -3.65
CA SER A 37 -13.48 9.28 -4.92
C SER A 37 -13.75 10.20 -6.12
N LEU A 38 -14.83 10.96 -6.11
CA LEU A 38 -15.15 11.91 -7.18
C LEU A 38 -14.11 13.04 -7.26
N VAL A 39 -13.50 13.40 -6.13
CA VAL A 39 -12.49 14.46 -6.05
C VAL A 39 -11.08 13.90 -6.33
N SER A 40 -10.76 12.71 -5.85
CA SER A 40 -9.39 12.17 -5.83
C SER A 40 -9.03 11.31 -7.04
N GLU A 41 -9.96 10.56 -7.62
CA GLU A 41 -9.61 9.55 -8.64
C GLU A 41 -9.14 10.18 -9.96
N ALA A 42 -9.75 11.26 -10.43
CA ALA A 42 -9.34 11.89 -11.67
C ALA A 42 -7.92 12.51 -11.60
N PRO A 43 -7.56 13.28 -10.55
CA PRO A 43 -6.18 13.72 -10.35
C PRO A 43 -5.19 12.58 -10.20
N LEU A 44 -5.51 11.54 -9.41
CA LEU A 44 -4.61 10.40 -9.20
C LEU A 44 -4.39 9.59 -10.48
N ALA A 45 -5.42 9.39 -11.30
CA ALA A 45 -5.28 8.74 -12.61
C ALA A 45 -4.32 9.51 -13.53
N LYS A 46 -4.40 10.84 -13.52
CA LYS A 46 -3.47 11.70 -14.27
C LYS A 46 -2.04 11.59 -13.71
N VAL A 47 -1.87 11.59 -12.40
CA VAL A 47 -0.57 11.40 -11.75
C VAL A 47 0.02 10.04 -12.13
N THR A 48 -0.76 8.97 -12.06
CA THR A 48 -0.31 7.62 -12.43
C THR A 48 0.15 7.57 -13.88
N LYS A 49 -0.64 8.11 -14.81
CA LYS A 49 -0.28 8.14 -16.24
C LYS A 49 1.02 8.93 -16.50
N LEU A 50 1.21 10.06 -15.84
CA LEU A 50 2.43 10.84 -15.95
C LEU A 50 3.64 10.12 -15.33
N ALA A 51 3.44 9.42 -14.20
CA ALA A 51 4.48 8.64 -13.55
C ALA A 51 4.96 7.47 -14.42
N GLU A 52 4.03 6.77 -15.06
CA GLU A 52 4.32 5.71 -16.06
C GLU A 52 5.09 6.27 -17.24
N GLY A 53 4.77 7.48 -17.68
CA GLY A 53 5.49 8.22 -18.73
C GLY A 53 6.87 8.75 -18.31
N GLY A 54 7.30 8.51 -17.07
CA GLY A 54 8.64 8.86 -16.58
C GLY A 54 8.73 10.23 -15.91
N HIS A 55 7.62 10.95 -15.70
CA HIS A 55 7.64 12.26 -15.05
C HIS A 55 8.01 12.14 -13.56
N GLN A 56 9.15 12.69 -13.15
CA GLN A 56 9.71 12.51 -11.81
C GLN A 56 8.81 13.02 -10.68
N GLY A 57 8.25 14.22 -10.80
CA GLY A 57 7.33 14.77 -9.81
C GLY A 57 6.05 13.95 -9.64
N ALA A 58 5.54 13.38 -10.72
CA ALA A 58 4.39 12.49 -10.67
C ALA A 58 4.72 11.16 -9.98
N ARG A 59 5.93 10.61 -10.20
CA ARG A 59 6.41 9.41 -9.47
C ARG A 59 6.47 9.61 -7.96
N GLN A 60 6.94 10.78 -7.54
CA GLN A 60 6.98 11.11 -6.11
C GLN A 60 5.60 11.28 -5.50
N LEU A 61 4.65 11.84 -6.26
CA LEU A 61 3.28 12.10 -5.80
C LEU A 61 2.40 10.85 -5.82
N ALA A 62 2.75 9.86 -6.64
CA ALA A 62 1.96 8.64 -6.79
C ALA A 62 1.82 7.90 -5.45
N THR A 63 0.64 7.38 -5.20
CA THR A 63 0.35 6.54 -4.05
C THR A 63 -0.34 5.27 -4.49
N SER A 64 -0.16 4.19 -3.73
CA SER A 64 -0.75 2.89 -4.00
C SER A 64 -1.35 2.29 -2.75
N PHE A 65 -2.45 1.56 -2.90
CA PHE A 65 -2.98 0.73 -1.84
C PHE A 65 -2.03 -0.42 -1.54
N VAL A 66 -1.85 -0.72 -0.27
CA VAL A 66 -0.97 -1.80 0.18
C VAL A 66 -1.62 -2.60 1.31
N GLY A 67 -1.29 -3.90 1.38
CA GLY A 67 -1.70 -4.76 2.47
C GLY A 67 -0.86 -4.56 3.74
N GLN A 68 -1.25 -5.24 4.80
CA GLN A 68 -0.49 -5.21 6.06
C GLN A 68 0.91 -5.82 5.92
N GLY A 69 1.06 -6.81 5.04
CA GLY A 69 2.33 -7.49 4.79
C GLY A 69 3.40 -6.65 4.10
N VAL A 70 3.08 -5.44 3.62
CA VAL A 70 4.06 -4.57 2.96
C VAL A 70 5.27 -4.27 3.84
N GLY A 71 5.10 -4.19 5.15
CA GLY A 71 6.19 -3.96 6.11
C GLY A 71 7.14 -5.15 6.29
N LEU A 72 6.81 -6.31 5.73
CA LEU A 72 7.65 -7.51 5.73
C LEU A 72 8.49 -7.65 4.45
N ILE A 73 8.26 -6.76 3.47
CA ILE A 73 9.01 -6.75 2.20
C ILE A 73 10.17 -5.77 2.38
N ASP A 74 11.38 -6.28 2.46
CA ASP A 74 12.61 -5.52 2.70
C ASP A 74 13.57 -5.50 1.51
N SER A 75 13.34 -6.35 0.52
CA SER A 75 14.23 -6.51 -0.63
C SER A 75 13.47 -6.89 -1.92
N ILE A 76 14.08 -6.61 -3.05
CA ILE A 76 13.61 -7.07 -4.36
C ILE A 76 14.25 -8.43 -4.61
N GLN A 77 13.41 -9.45 -4.80
CA GLN A 77 13.84 -10.83 -5.02
C GLN A 77 13.30 -11.35 -6.35
N ASP A 78 13.97 -12.37 -6.89
CA ASP A 78 13.43 -13.10 -8.04
C ASP A 78 12.27 -14.02 -7.63
N THR A 79 11.39 -14.32 -8.59
CA THR A 79 10.19 -15.13 -8.35
C THR A 79 10.50 -16.51 -7.77
N ARG A 80 11.60 -17.15 -8.17
CA ARG A 80 12.00 -18.46 -7.67
C ARG A 80 12.33 -18.40 -6.18
N THR A 81 13.06 -17.38 -5.75
CA THR A 81 13.41 -17.16 -4.35
C THR A 81 12.16 -16.93 -3.51
N VAL A 82 11.24 -16.06 -3.98
CA VAL A 82 9.97 -15.80 -3.27
C VAL A 82 9.15 -17.08 -3.10
N VAL A 83 9.00 -17.89 -4.15
CA VAL A 83 8.25 -19.16 -4.08
C VAL A 83 8.90 -20.14 -3.12
N ARG A 84 10.24 -20.23 -3.13
CA ARG A 84 10.96 -21.10 -2.20
C ARG A 84 10.75 -20.66 -0.75
N GLU A 85 10.86 -19.40 -0.45
CA GLU A 85 10.62 -18.85 0.89
C GLU A 85 9.21 -19.15 1.38
N PHE A 86 8.19 -19.03 0.53
CA PHE A 86 6.82 -19.42 0.88
C PHE A 86 6.73 -20.89 1.31
N ILE A 87 7.43 -21.79 0.60
CA ILE A 87 7.44 -23.23 0.94
C ILE A 87 8.17 -23.46 2.27
N GLU A 88 9.33 -22.84 2.46
CA GLU A 88 10.12 -22.95 3.68
C GLU A 88 9.36 -22.42 4.90
N ASP A 89 8.72 -21.28 4.79
CA ASP A 89 7.89 -20.68 5.83
C ASP A 89 6.67 -21.54 6.16
N TYR A 90 6.04 -22.14 5.16
CA TYR A 90 4.94 -23.08 5.36
C TYR A 90 5.40 -24.31 6.16
N LEU A 91 6.50 -24.92 5.78
CA LEU A 91 7.05 -26.09 6.49
C LEU A 91 7.40 -25.75 7.94
N SER A 92 8.07 -24.62 8.16
CA SER A 92 8.39 -24.12 9.49
C SER A 92 7.14 -23.85 10.34
N ALA A 93 6.09 -23.33 9.73
CA ALA A 93 4.81 -23.10 10.42
C ALA A 93 4.15 -24.41 10.82
N VAL A 94 4.17 -25.44 9.95
CA VAL A 94 3.64 -26.78 10.25
C VAL A 94 4.41 -27.42 11.39
N GLU A 95 5.73 -27.34 11.39
CA GLU A 95 6.58 -27.86 12.48
C GLU A 95 6.25 -27.21 13.82
N ARG A 96 6.12 -25.88 13.87
CA ARG A 96 5.73 -25.15 15.09
C ARG A 96 4.38 -25.59 15.63
N VAL A 97 3.38 -25.72 14.74
CA VAL A 97 2.03 -26.15 15.13
C VAL A 97 2.07 -27.60 15.64
N SER A 98 2.78 -28.49 14.94
CA SER A 98 2.92 -29.90 15.33
C SER A 98 3.59 -30.06 16.69
N ALA A 99 4.60 -29.26 16.99
CA ALA A 99 5.25 -29.28 18.31
C ALA A 99 4.27 -28.87 19.43
N THR A 100 3.42 -27.85 19.20
CA THR A 100 2.44 -27.40 20.20
C THR A 100 1.34 -28.44 20.48
N ILE A 101 1.00 -29.27 19.49
CA ILE A 101 -0.06 -30.30 19.66
C ILE A 101 0.48 -31.54 20.39
N ASN A 102 1.78 -31.80 20.33
CA ASN A 102 2.42 -32.99 20.91
C ASN A 102 2.95 -32.75 22.33
N GLU A 103 2.78 -31.59 22.92
CA GLU A 103 2.96 -31.28 24.35
C GLU A 103 1.68 -31.59 25.14
#